data_4607d13f57460d8e702fc4c1dcb83f55
#
_entry.id   4607d13f57460d8e702fc4c1dcb83f55
#
_cell.length_a   1.000
_cell.length_b   1.000
_cell.length_c   1.000
_cell.angle_alpha   90.00
_cell.angle_beta   90.00
_cell.angle_gamma   90.00
#
_symmetry.space_group_name_H-M   'P 1'
#
loop_
_entity.id
_entity.type
_entity.pdbx_description
1 polymer ?
#
loop_
_entity_poly.entity_id
_entity_poly.type
_entity_poly.pdbx_seq_one_letter_code
_entity_poly.pdbx_strand_id
1 'polypeptide(L)'
;MTRPRAPRAPRTEDPTRTEPVATEPEKRRAILHAAVRVFAEKGYHGCRIADVAKAAGVAYGLVYHYFQSKEELLESVSAEQWEILVNALRGVEEGPGSAPEKLAGMLAFVFDVFQTAPAAVRVLLLEVTRTPHALRAGSTREAFEVAVRLISEVIRRGQERGELRGDIDPLTSAAGV
;
A
#
# COMPACT_ATOMS: atom_id res chain seq x y z
N MET A 1 -50.72 51.47 -0.52
CA MET A 1 -49.74 51.59 -1.62
C MET A 1 -48.73 50.49 -1.48
N THR A 2 -48.96 49.39 -2.21
CA THR A 2 -48.15 48.14 -2.12
C THR A 2 -47.17 48.16 -3.30
N ARG A 3 -45.86 48.15 -3.01
CA ARG A 3 -44.81 48.06 -4.04
C ARG A 3 -44.74 46.64 -4.64
N PRO A 4 -44.67 46.48 -5.96
CA PRO A 4 -44.51 45.19 -6.59
C PRO A 4 -43.10 44.68 -6.44
N ARG A 5 -42.95 43.36 -6.11
CA ARG A 5 -41.74 42.60 -5.97
C ARG A 5 -41.18 42.29 -7.36
N ALA A 6 -39.91 42.66 -7.60
CA ALA A 6 -39.20 42.37 -8.85
C ALA A 6 -39.02 40.85 -9.08
N PRO A 7 -39.10 40.37 -10.32
CA PRO A 7 -38.89 38.97 -10.64
C PRO A 7 -37.41 38.58 -10.47
N ARG A 8 -37.18 37.43 -9.81
CA ARG A 8 -35.86 36.82 -9.61
C ARG A 8 -35.41 36.25 -10.95
N ALA A 9 -34.24 36.69 -11.43
CA ALA A 9 -33.62 36.17 -12.64
C ALA A 9 -33.33 34.66 -12.52
N PRO A 10 -33.52 33.86 -13.59
CA PRO A 10 -33.15 32.44 -13.58
C PRO A 10 -31.63 32.30 -13.45
N ARG A 11 -31.20 31.41 -12.55
CA ARG A 11 -29.81 30.95 -12.48
C ARG A 11 -29.51 30.22 -13.78
N THR A 12 -28.66 30.79 -14.60
CA THR A 12 -28.02 30.08 -15.71
C THR A 12 -27.06 29.07 -15.10
N GLU A 13 -27.44 27.79 -15.08
CA GLU A 13 -26.54 26.68 -14.89
C GLU A 13 -25.60 26.64 -16.08
N ASP A 14 -24.31 26.80 -15.83
CA ASP A 14 -23.25 26.70 -16.83
C ASP A 14 -23.10 25.22 -17.24
N PRO A 15 -23.44 24.83 -18.48
CA PRO A 15 -23.42 23.44 -18.92
C PRO A 15 -22.01 22.92 -19.24
N THR A 16 -20.94 23.66 -18.95
CA THR A 16 -19.57 23.33 -19.38
C THR A 16 -18.67 22.84 -18.25
N ARG A 17 -19.18 22.56 -17.06
CA ARG A 17 -18.38 21.90 -16.02
C ARG A 17 -18.44 20.39 -16.18
N THR A 18 -17.83 19.88 -17.25
CA THR A 18 -17.54 18.45 -17.38
C THR A 18 -16.46 18.11 -16.35
N GLU A 19 -16.82 17.48 -15.24
CA GLU A 19 -15.83 16.88 -14.34
C GLU A 19 -14.99 15.91 -15.17
N PRO A 20 -13.66 15.92 -15.04
CA PRO A 20 -12.82 14.99 -15.80
C PRO A 20 -13.25 13.57 -15.46
N VAL A 21 -13.69 12.83 -16.46
CA VAL A 21 -14.04 11.41 -16.32
C VAL A 21 -12.75 10.68 -15.95
N ALA A 22 -12.70 10.13 -14.73
CA ALA A 22 -11.55 9.40 -14.25
C ALA A 22 -11.11 8.33 -15.26
N THR A 23 -9.83 8.28 -15.56
CA THR A 23 -9.24 7.30 -16.48
C THR A 23 -9.33 5.87 -15.91
N GLU A 24 -9.19 4.86 -16.76
CA GLU A 24 -9.19 3.45 -16.32
C GLU A 24 -8.12 3.16 -15.23
N PRO A 25 -6.85 3.63 -15.34
CA PRO A 25 -5.87 3.47 -14.26
C PRO A 25 -6.25 4.18 -12.96
N GLU A 26 -6.89 5.36 -13.04
CA GLU A 26 -7.35 6.10 -11.86
C GLU A 26 -8.48 5.38 -11.12
N LYS A 27 -9.42 4.79 -11.86
CA LYS A 27 -10.51 3.98 -11.28
C LYS A 27 -9.96 2.74 -10.58
N ARG A 28 -9.02 2.02 -11.21
CA ARG A 28 -8.38 0.86 -10.58
C ARG A 28 -7.67 1.24 -9.29
N ARG A 29 -6.91 2.34 -9.30
CA ARG A 29 -6.22 2.87 -8.11
C ARG A 29 -7.20 3.27 -7.01
N ALA A 30 -8.31 3.93 -7.35
CA ALA A 30 -9.34 4.30 -6.39
C ALA A 30 -9.97 3.06 -5.71
N ILE A 31 -10.18 1.97 -6.45
CA ILE A 31 -10.65 0.70 -5.90
C ILE A 31 -9.62 0.10 -4.93
N LEU A 32 -8.32 0.05 -5.29
CA LEU A 32 -7.27 -0.46 -4.41
C LEU A 32 -7.15 0.36 -3.12
N HIS A 33 -7.13 1.69 -3.20
CA HIS A 33 -7.11 2.56 -2.02
C HIS A 33 -8.33 2.38 -1.11
N ALA A 34 -9.52 2.21 -1.70
CA ALA A 34 -10.73 1.92 -0.92
C ALA A 34 -10.65 0.54 -0.26
N ALA A 35 -10.12 -0.46 -0.98
CA ALA A 35 -9.97 -1.82 -0.48
C ALA A 35 -9.02 -1.88 0.73
N VAL A 36 -7.90 -1.15 0.74
CA VAL A 36 -7.00 -1.04 1.91
C VAL A 36 -7.80 -0.67 3.16
N ARG A 37 -8.61 0.40 3.08
CA ARG A 37 -9.40 0.88 4.22
C ARG A 37 -10.45 -0.14 4.66
N VAL A 38 -11.21 -0.67 3.71
CA VAL A 38 -12.32 -1.59 4.01
C VAL A 38 -11.82 -2.91 4.58
N PHE A 39 -10.72 -3.47 4.03
CA PHE A 39 -10.09 -4.67 4.59
C PHE A 39 -9.50 -4.42 5.98
N ALA A 40 -8.87 -3.27 6.21
CA ALA A 40 -8.32 -2.93 7.52
C ALA A 40 -9.40 -2.76 8.59
N GLU A 41 -10.57 -2.22 8.22
CA GLU A 41 -11.68 -1.98 9.15
C GLU A 41 -12.49 -3.25 9.43
N LYS A 42 -12.85 -4.00 8.39
CA LYS A 42 -13.80 -5.12 8.47
C LYS A 42 -13.13 -6.50 8.50
N GLY A 43 -11.84 -6.57 8.25
CA GLY A 43 -11.14 -7.83 8.00
C GLY A 43 -11.56 -8.48 6.68
N TYR A 44 -10.85 -9.54 6.29
CA TYR A 44 -11.14 -10.24 5.04
C TYR A 44 -12.56 -10.82 4.98
N HIS A 45 -12.98 -11.55 6.02
CA HIS A 45 -14.28 -12.24 6.03
C HIS A 45 -15.45 -11.27 6.15
N GLY A 46 -15.33 -10.17 6.91
CA GLY A 46 -16.36 -9.15 7.08
C GLY A 46 -16.49 -8.18 5.90
N CYS A 47 -15.48 -8.09 5.04
CA CYS A 47 -15.49 -7.24 3.85
C CYS A 47 -16.33 -7.86 2.73
N ARG A 48 -17.20 -7.05 2.11
CA ARG A 48 -17.93 -7.38 0.87
C ARG A 48 -17.41 -6.47 -0.25
N ILE A 49 -17.40 -6.98 -1.48
CA ILE A 49 -17.03 -6.17 -2.67
C ILE A 49 -17.92 -4.93 -2.81
N ALA A 50 -19.17 -5.02 -2.40
CA ALA A 50 -20.09 -3.87 -2.38
C ALA A 50 -19.61 -2.74 -1.44
N ASP A 51 -18.96 -3.07 -0.33
CA ASP A 51 -18.40 -2.08 0.59
C ASP A 51 -17.22 -1.34 -0.07
N VAL A 52 -16.38 -2.07 -0.80
CA VAL A 52 -15.25 -1.50 -1.55
C VAL A 52 -15.75 -0.60 -2.67
N ALA A 53 -16.72 -1.06 -3.47
CA ALA A 53 -17.33 -0.27 -4.54
C ALA A 53 -17.91 1.05 -4.01
N LYS A 54 -18.65 0.98 -2.90
CA LYS A 54 -19.21 2.17 -2.21
C LYS A 54 -18.09 3.11 -1.72
N ALA A 55 -17.06 2.58 -1.10
CA ALA A 55 -15.94 3.37 -0.57
C ALA A 55 -15.08 4.01 -1.67
N ALA A 56 -15.00 3.37 -2.85
CA ALA A 56 -14.31 3.87 -4.03
C ALA A 56 -15.17 4.84 -4.87
N GLY A 57 -16.47 4.96 -4.58
CA GLY A 57 -17.38 5.78 -5.39
C GLY A 57 -17.62 5.23 -6.80
N VAL A 58 -17.55 3.91 -6.98
CA VAL A 58 -17.72 3.25 -8.28
C VAL A 58 -18.90 2.28 -8.29
N ALA A 59 -19.37 1.92 -9.49
CA ALA A 59 -20.37 0.89 -9.66
C ALA A 59 -19.84 -0.48 -9.23
N TYR A 60 -20.67 -1.31 -8.58
CA TYR A 60 -20.33 -2.65 -8.13
C TYR A 60 -19.69 -3.52 -9.22
N GLY A 61 -20.28 -3.52 -10.43
CA GLY A 61 -19.77 -4.27 -11.57
C GLY A 61 -18.39 -3.83 -12.04
N LEU A 62 -18.01 -2.58 -11.79
CA LEU A 62 -16.69 -2.08 -12.17
C LEU A 62 -15.58 -2.71 -11.33
N VAL A 63 -15.84 -3.05 -10.07
CA VAL A 63 -14.86 -3.77 -9.25
C VAL A 63 -14.56 -5.15 -9.85
N TYR A 64 -15.60 -5.88 -10.30
CA TYR A 64 -15.43 -7.17 -10.96
C TYR A 64 -14.85 -7.09 -12.37
N HIS A 65 -14.88 -5.94 -12.99
CA HIS A 65 -14.18 -5.71 -14.25
C HIS A 65 -12.65 -5.73 -14.05
N TYR A 66 -12.15 -5.24 -12.90
CA TYR A 66 -10.73 -5.20 -12.59
C TYR A 66 -10.21 -6.38 -11.79
N PHE A 67 -11.06 -6.99 -10.97
CA PHE A 67 -10.68 -8.05 -10.02
C PHE A 67 -11.76 -9.14 -10.03
N GLN A 68 -11.39 -10.33 -10.46
CA GLN A 68 -12.34 -11.46 -10.61
C GLN A 68 -12.90 -11.96 -9.29
N SER A 69 -12.16 -11.75 -8.18
CA SER A 69 -12.54 -12.21 -6.85
C SER A 69 -12.07 -11.26 -5.75
N LYS A 70 -12.59 -11.47 -4.54
CA LYS A 70 -12.13 -10.76 -3.35
C LYS A 70 -10.70 -11.15 -2.97
N GLU A 71 -10.31 -12.37 -3.26
CA GLU A 71 -8.96 -12.89 -3.12
C GLU A 71 -7.98 -12.11 -3.99
N GLU A 72 -8.26 -12.02 -5.29
CA GLU A 72 -7.43 -11.26 -6.24
C GLU A 72 -7.32 -9.79 -5.87
N LEU A 73 -8.41 -9.20 -5.38
CA LEU A 73 -8.38 -7.82 -4.88
C LEU A 73 -7.44 -7.68 -3.66
N LEU A 74 -7.51 -8.62 -2.69
CA LEU A 74 -6.62 -8.58 -1.52
C LEU A 74 -5.16 -8.80 -1.92
N GLU A 75 -4.87 -9.77 -2.78
CA GLU A 75 -3.53 -10.03 -3.32
C GLU A 75 -2.96 -8.80 -4.05
N SER A 76 -3.78 -8.14 -4.87
CA SER A 76 -3.38 -6.92 -5.58
C SER A 76 -3.08 -5.77 -4.63
N VAL A 77 -3.89 -5.60 -3.58
CA VAL A 77 -3.65 -4.59 -2.54
C VAL A 77 -2.37 -4.90 -1.77
N SER A 78 -2.17 -6.15 -1.37
CA SER A 78 -0.97 -6.57 -0.63
C SER A 78 0.29 -6.40 -1.46
N ALA A 79 0.25 -6.76 -2.75
CA ALA A 79 1.37 -6.59 -3.67
C ALA A 79 1.78 -5.10 -3.79
N GLU A 80 0.80 -4.19 -3.90
CA GLU A 80 1.07 -2.74 -3.95
C GLU A 80 1.74 -2.24 -2.65
N GLN A 81 1.27 -2.71 -1.49
CA GLN A 81 1.88 -2.33 -0.21
C GLN A 81 3.31 -2.88 -0.05
N TRP A 82 3.54 -4.12 -0.49
CA TRP A 82 4.88 -4.70 -0.52
C TRP A 82 5.82 -3.95 -1.46
N GLU A 83 5.35 -3.55 -2.64
CA GLU A 83 6.13 -2.75 -3.60
C GLU A 83 6.56 -1.42 -3.00
N ILE A 84 5.66 -0.72 -2.30
CA ILE A 84 5.96 0.53 -1.59
C ILE A 84 7.07 0.30 -0.56
N LEU A 85 6.95 -0.75 0.27
CA LEU A 85 7.95 -1.08 1.28
C LEU A 85 9.32 -1.39 0.66
N VAL A 86 9.36 -2.28 -0.34
CA VAL A 86 10.61 -2.69 -1.01
C VAL A 86 11.29 -1.51 -1.69
N ASN A 87 10.53 -0.64 -2.36
CA ASN A 87 11.08 0.55 -3.00
C ASN A 87 11.65 1.55 -2.00
N ALA A 88 11.02 1.72 -0.83
CA ALA A 88 11.56 2.55 0.23
C ALA A 88 12.88 1.97 0.80
N LEU A 89 12.93 0.66 1.07
CA LEU A 89 14.15 -0.01 1.54
C LEU A 89 15.29 0.09 0.51
N ARG A 90 14.97 -0.05 -0.78
CA ARG A 90 15.95 0.11 -1.87
C ARG A 90 16.48 1.55 -1.92
N GLY A 91 15.62 2.55 -1.80
CA GLY A 91 16.03 3.94 -1.76
C GLY A 91 17.00 4.25 -0.62
N VAL A 92 16.82 3.63 0.55
CA VAL A 92 17.77 3.73 1.67
C VAL A 92 19.07 2.98 1.38
N GLU A 93 19.01 1.76 0.82
CA GLU A 93 20.18 0.94 0.47
C GLU A 93 21.07 1.65 -0.55
N GLU A 94 20.50 2.23 -1.60
CA GLU A 94 21.20 2.96 -2.66
C GLU A 94 21.66 4.36 -2.23
N GLY A 95 21.04 4.94 -1.19
CA GLY A 95 21.32 6.28 -0.69
C GLY A 95 22.71 6.43 -0.05
N PRO A 96 23.11 7.65 0.32
CA PRO A 96 24.35 7.90 1.07
C PRO A 96 24.24 7.42 2.51
N GLY A 97 25.39 7.30 3.20
CA GLY A 97 25.46 6.97 4.62
C GLY A 97 26.19 5.66 4.92
N SER A 98 26.55 5.51 6.18
CA SER A 98 27.14 4.28 6.74
C SER A 98 26.08 3.18 6.89
N ALA A 99 26.53 1.92 7.03
CA ALA A 99 25.61 0.81 7.23
C ALA A 99 24.74 0.95 8.48
N PRO A 100 25.23 1.39 9.64
CA PRO A 100 24.39 1.69 10.81
C PRO A 100 23.31 2.74 10.52
N GLU A 101 23.63 3.83 9.82
CA GLU A 101 22.68 4.88 9.46
C GLU A 101 21.59 4.35 8.52
N LYS A 102 21.95 3.52 7.54
CA LYS A 102 21.00 2.88 6.62
C LYS A 102 20.08 1.93 7.35
N LEU A 103 20.60 1.07 8.21
CA LEU A 103 19.78 0.15 9.01
C LEU A 103 18.82 0.91 9.94
N ALA A 104 19.31 1.97 10.59
CA ALA A 104 18.46 2.85 11.39
C ALA A 104 17.36 3.53 10.54
N GLY A 105 17.70 3.98 9.32
CA GLY A 105 16.74 4.56 8.38
C GLY A 105 15.67 3.59 7.91
N MET A 106 16.06 2.33 7.59
CA MET A 106 15.11 1.27 7.23
C MET A 106 14.15 0.95 8.38
N LEU A 107 14.68 0.87 9.60
CA LEU A 107 13.86 0.63 10.80
C LEU A 107 12.93 1.80 11.09
N ALA A 108 13.44 3.04 11.01
CA ALA A 108 12.64 4.24 11.19
C ALA A 108 11.48 4.31 10.19
N PHE A 109 11.72 3.95 8.91
CA PHE A 109 10.67 3.88 7.90
C PHE A 109 9.57 2.87 8.29
N VAL A 110 9.93 1.68 8.74
CA VAL A 110 8.96 0.67 9.19
C VAL A 110 8.11 1.21 10.33
N PHE A 111 8.73 1.85 11.33
CA PHE A 111 8.00 2.47 12.45
C PHE A 111 7.09 3.62 12.00
N ASP A 112 7.55 4.44 11.06
CA ASP A 112 6.72 5.51 10.48
C ASP A 112 5.47 4.96 9.78
N VAL A 113 5.62 3.90 8.98
CA VAL A 113 4.49 3.23 8.34
C VAL A 113 3.48 2.69 9.36
N PHE A 114 3.93 2.13 10.48
CA PHE A 114 3.02 1.70 11.57
C PHE A 114 2.20 2.85 12.15
N GLN A 115 2.77 4.05 12.21
CA GLN A 115 2.10 5.23 12.77
C GLN A 115 1.22 5.94 11.74
N THR A 116 1.70 6.09 10.51
CA THR A 116 1.07 6.93 9.48
C THR A 116 0.10 6.16 8.58
N ALA A 117 0.35 4.86 8.37
CA ALA A 117 -0.44 4.01 7.50
C ALA A 117 -0.87 2.66 8.14
N PRO A 118 -1.50 2.67 9.34
CA PRO A 118 -1.85 1.44 10.05
C PRO A 118 -2.80 0.52 9.26
N ALA A 119 -3.59 1.07 8.35
CA ALA A 119 -4.46 0.29 7.47
C ALA A 119 -3.65 -0.60 6.51
N ALA A 120 -2.57 -0.07 5.93
CA ALA A 120 -1.67 -0.82 5.04
C ALA A 120 -1.01 -2.00 5.79
N VAL A 121 -0.51 -1.75 7.00
CA VAL A 121 0.07 -2.80 7.86
C VAL A 121 -0.94 -3.89 8.18
N ARG A 122 -2.18 -3.53 8.53
CA ARG A 122 -3.25 -4.51 8.79
C ARG A 122 -3.54 -5.38 7.59
N VAL A 123 -3.54 -4.82 6.37
CA VAL A 123 -3.76 -5.59 5.14
C VAL A 123 -2.64 -6.59 4.90
N LEU A 124 -1.37 -6.20 5.07
CA LEU A 124 -0.24 -7.12 4.97
C LEU A 124 -0.33 -8.27 5.99
N LEU A 125 -0.72 -7.97 7.23
CA LEU A 125 -0.93 -8.99 8.26
C LEU A 125 -2.12 -9.91 7.93
N LEU A 126 -3.20 -9.37 7.35
CA LEU A 126 -4.34 -10.18 6.91
C LEU A 126 -3.93 -11.19 5.83
N GLU A 127 -3.10 -10.78 4.87
CA GLU A 127 -2.61 -11.68 3.82
C GLU A 127 -1.78 -12.82 4.41
N VAL A 128 -0.81 -12.50 5.27
CA VAL A 128 0.05 -13.48 5.93
C VAL A 128 -0.73 -14.47 6.80
N THR A 129 -1.71 -13.99 7.57
CA THR A 129 -2.49 -14.82 8.50
C THR A 129 -3.57 -15.65 7.82
N ARG A 130 -4.14 -15.17 6.71
CA ARG A 130 -5.18 -15.86 5.95
C ARG A 130 -4.64 -17.09 5.23
N THR A 131 -3.46 -16.98 4.69
CA THR A 131 -2.84 -18.03 3.89
C THR A 131 -1.52 -18.46 4.54
N PRO A 132 -1.48 -19.52 5.35
CA PRO A 132 -0.24 -20.02 5.97
C PRO A 132 0.86 -20.32 4.95
N HIS A 133 0.51 -20.39 3.66
CA HIS A 133 1.40 -20.59 2.53
C HIS A 133 1.76 -19.28 1.81
N ALA A 134 1.18 -18.12 2.17
CA ALA A 134 1.47 -16.83 1.52
C ALA A 134 2.96 -16.48 1.57
N LEU A 135 3.63 -16.79 2.70
CA LEU A 135 5.08 -16.69 2.83
C LEU A 135 5.87 -17.83 2.15
N ARG A 136 5.18 -18.83 1.57
CA ARG A 136 5.83 -19.96 0.89
C ARG A 136 5.77 -19.86 -0.63
N ALA A 137 4.87 -19.07 -1.18
CA ALA A 137 4.72 -18.86 -2.62
C ALA A 137 4.01 -17.52 -2.92
N GLY A 138 4.21 -16.99 -4.12
CA GLY A 138 3.54 -15.78 -4.64
C GLY A 138 4.27 -14.47 -4.34
N SER A 139 3.64 -13.36 -4.71
CA SER A 139 4.20 -12.01 -4.66
C SER A 139 4.64 -11.55 -3.27
N THR A 140 3.94 -11.96 -2.23
CA THR A 140 4.29 -11.67 -0.82
C THR A 140 5.62 -12.30 -0.44
N ARG A 141 5.85 -13.56 -0.82
CA ARG A 141 7.15 -14.24 -0.58
C ARG A 141 8.28 -13.56 -1.34
N GLU A 142 8.08 -13.30 -2.61
CA GLU A 142 9.09 -12.66 -3.46
C GLU A 142 9.48 -11.29 -2.90
N ALA A 143 8.51 -10.49 -2.48
CA ALA A 143 8.75 -9.18 -1.89
C ALA A 143 9.48 -9.28 -0.54
N PHE A 144 9.11 -10.25 0.31
CA PHE A 144 9.81 -10.51 1.57
C PHE A 144 11.27 -10.91 1.33
N GLU A 145 11.53 -11.82 0.38
CA GLU A 145 12.89 -12.23 0.02
C GLU A 145 13.72 -11.06 -0.54
N VAL A 146 13.09 -10.16 -1.30
CA VAL A 146 13.77 -8.93 -1.77
C VAL A 146 14.12 -8.02 -0.59
N ALA A 147 13.19 -7.81 0.34
CA ALA A 147 13.44 -6.99 1.53
C ALA A 147 14.60 -7.56 2.38
N VAL A 148 14.60 -8.86 2.64
CA VAL A 148 15.68 -9.54 3.37
C VAL A 148 17.02 -9.39 2.64
N ARG A 149 17.06 -9.55 1.31
CA ARG A 149 18.28 -9.36 0.53
C ARG A 149 18.82 -7.93 0.60
N LEU A 150 17.95 -6.90 0.53
CA LEU A 150 18.36 -5.49 0.66
C LEU A 150 19.01 -5.21 2.02
N ILE A 151 18.39 -5.71 3.10
CA ILE A 151 18.96 -5.56 4.46
C ILE A 151 20.28 -6.32 4.57
N SER A 152 20.37 -7.57 4.08
CA SER A 152 21.60 -8.37 4.09
C SER A 152 22.73 -7.70 3.35
N GLU A 153 22.44 -7.04 2.24
CA GLU A 153 23.44 -6.32 1.44
C GLU A 153 24.01 -5.11 2.19
N VAL A 154 23.17 -4.38 2.91
CA VAL A 154 23.62 -3.28 3.77
C VAL A 154 24.55 -3.81 4.88
N ILE A 155 24.18 -4.92 5.53
CA ILE A 155 25.00 -5.56 6.59
C ILE A 155 26.33 -6.01 6.00
N ARG A 156 26.32 -6.75 4.90
CA ARG A 156 27.54 -7.28 4.24
C ARG A 156 28.52 -6.16 3.88
N ARG A 157 28.04 -5.11 3.22
CA ARG A 157 28.88 -3.95 2.86
C ARG A 157 29.40 -3.21 4.10
N GLY A 158 28.61 -3.14 5.17
CA GLY A 158 29.04 -2.56 6.44
C GLY A 158 30.16 -3.37 7.10
N GLN A 159 30.07 -4.70 7.03
CA GLN A 159 31.14 -5.59 7.53
C GLN A 159 32.42 -5.44 6.70
N GLU A 160 32.33 -5.40 5.37
CA GLU A 160 33.47 -5.20 4.47
C GLU A 160 34.21 -3.87 4.72
N ARG A 161 33.48 -2.84 5.15
CA ARG A 161 34.03 -1.51 5.49
C ARG A 161 34.49 -1.40 6.95
N GLY A 162 34.27 -2.43 7.75
CA GLY A 162 34.57 -2.40 9.19
C GLY A 162 33.57 -1.53 10.02
N GLU A 163 32.44 -1.16 9.45
CA GLU A 163 31.39 -0.38 10.12
C GLU A 163 30.52 -1.26 11.03
N LEU A 164 30.44 -2.55 10.72
CA LEU A 164 29.71 -3.57 11.46
C LEU A 164 30.62 -4.75 11.82
N ARG A 165 30.27 -5.47 12.89
CA ARG A 165 30.98 -6.67 13.30
C ARG A 165 30.84 -7.77 12.24
N GLY A 166 31.95 -8.48 11.95
CA GLY A 166 32.02 -9.49 10.90
C GLY A 166 31.70 -10.92 11.32
N ASP A 167 31.36 -11.16 12.59
CA ASP A 167 31.16 -12.50 13.17
C ASP A 167 29.68 -12.95 13.12
N ILE A 168 28.79 -12.18 12.50
CA ILE A 168 27.39 -12.53 12.31
C ILE A 168 27.08 -12.73 10.82
N ASP A 169 26.23 -13.71 10.52
CA ASP A 169 25.78 -13.94 9.15
C ASP A 169 24.75 -12.87 8.73
N PRO A 170 25.01 -12.14 7.62
CA PRO A 170 24.12 -11.06 7.17
C PRO A 170 22.70 -11.52 6.84
N LEU A 171 22.53 -12.71 6.25
CA LEU A 171 21.22 -13.20 5.83
C LEU A 171 20.37 -13.59 7.04
N THR A 172 20.97 -14.34 7.98
CA THR A 172 20.31 -14.72 9.24
C THR A 172 19.92 -13.48 10.05
N SER A 173 20.84 -12.50 10.15
CA SER A 173 20.57 -11.25 10.86
C SER A 173 19.45 -10.43 10.21
N ALA A 174 19.40 -10.37 8.88
CA ALA A 174 18.36 -9.65 8.15
C ALA A 174 17.00 -10.34 8.24
N ALA A 175 16.97 -11.67 8.33
CA ALA A 175 15.74 -12.44 8.47
C ALA A 175 15.17 -12.42 9.91
N GLY A 176 15.94 -11.94 10.89
CA GLY A 176 15.53 -11.89 12.30
C GLY A 176 15.52 -13.25 13.00
N VAL A 177 16.35 -14.20 12.54
CA VAL A 177 16.46 -15.58 13.07
C VAL A 177 17.80 -15.78 13.74
#